data_20d0b2626d213eb004aaa9d62f424e78
#
_entry.id   20d0b2626d213eb004aaa9d62f424e78
#
_cell.length_a   1.000
_cell.length_b   1.000
_cell.length_c   1.000
_cell.angle_alpha   90.00
_cell.angle_beta   90.00
_cell.angle_gamma   90.00
#
_symmetry.space_group_name_H-M   'P 1'
#
loop_
_entity.id
_entity.type
_entity.pdbx_description
1 polymer ?
#
loop_
_entity_poly.entity_id
_entity_poly.type
_entity_poly.pdbx_seq_one_letter_code
_entity_poly.pdbx_strand_id
1 'polypeptide(L)'
;MEDEELVGRVAQGDEQALSELYDRYSRPVYATGVRLLRDFTLAEDLVQDAFINVWRGAGSFDQKRASFATWLYRLTRNRAIDLNRRRGVRPVSAGEEPLRNLSGGPEPEADVDLWDVAGALSRISAEHREVLNLAYFEGLSQREISQRTGVPLGTIKSRTTTALKRLRQALEGASVGGPRDE
;
A
#
# COMPACT_ATOMS: atom_id res chain seq x y z
N MET A 1 8.46 11.69 -18.64
CA MET A 1 8.35 10.29 -19.12
C MET A 1 7.36 9.59 -18.23
N GLU A 2 6.41 8.85 -18.79
CA GLU A 2 5.40 8.12 -18.03
C GLU A 2 6.02 6.89 -17.34
N ASP A 3 5.49 6.49 -16.20
CA ASP A 3 6.05 5.38 -15.41
C ASP A 3 6.05 4.04 -16.18
N GLU A 4 5.01 3.80 -16.97
CA GLU A 4 4.86 2.60 -17.79
C GLU A 4 5.96 2.49 -18.85
N GLU A 5 6.38 3.62 -19.42
CA GLU A 5 7.49 3.69 -20.38
C GLU A 5 8.83 3.39 -19.66
N LEU A 6 9.03 3.96 -18.46
CA LEU A 6 10.21 3.67 -17.66
C LEU A 6 10.30 2.19 -17.30
N VAL A 7 9.20 1.56 -16.88
CA VAL A 7 9.17 0.12 -16.59
C VAL A 7 9.51 -0.71 -17.84
N GLY A 8 9.02 -0.30 -19.00
CA GLY A 8 9.38 -0.95 -20.27
C GLY A 8 10.89 -0.91 -20.56
N ARG A 9 11.55 0.20 -20.24
CA ARG A 9 13.01 0.35 -20.35
C ARG A 9 13.75 -0.47 -19.30
N VAL A 10 13.28 -0.50 -18.05
CA VAL A 10 13.82 -1.35 -16.99
C VAL A 10 13.77 -2.83 -17.40
N ALA A 11 12.69 -3.26 -18.05
CA ALA A 11 12.58 -4.62 -18.57
C ALA A 11 13.62 -4.97 -19.64
N GLN A 12 14.21 -3.95 -20.28
CA GLN A 12 15.30 -4.09 -21.25
C GLN A 12 16.71 -3.91 -20.61
N GLY A 13 16.77 -3.76 -19.27
CA GLY A 13 18.03 -3.61 -18.54
C GLY A 13 18.53 -2.17 -18.42
N ASP A 14 17.66 -1.17 -18.57
CA ASP A 14 18.02 0.24 -18.44
C ASP A 14 18.06 0.68 -16.96
N GLU A 15 19.29 0.82 -16.44
CA GLU A 15 19.54 1.24 -15.07
C GLU A 15 19.13 2.70 -14.80
N GLN A 16 19.19 3.57 -15.80
CA GLN A 16 18.79 4.98 -15.66
C GLN A 16 17.27 5.09 -15.48
N ALA A 17 16.52 4.27 -16.20
CA ALA A 17 15.06 4.21 -16.01
C ALA A 17 14.68 3.71 -14.61
N LEU A 18 15.45 2.73 -14.07
CA LEU A 18 15.25 2.30 -12.67
C LEU A 18 15.58 3.40 -11.68
N SER A 19 16.67 4.15 -11.91
CA SER A 19 17.06 5.28 -11.05
C SER A 19 15.98 6.34 -11.02
N GLU A 20 15.37 6.68 -12.16
CA GLU A 20 14.29 7.65 -12.24
C GLU A 20 13.03 7.19 -11.48
N LEU A 21 12.67 5.90 -11.59
CA LEU A 21 11.58 5.34 -10.79
C LEU A 21 11.93 5.32 -9.29
N TYR A 22 13.18 5.05 -8.93
CA TYR A 22 13.65 5.10 -7.55
C TYR A 22 13.50 6.51 -6.97
N ASP A 23 13.93 7.54 -7.68
CA ASP A 23 13.84 8.93 -7.23
C ASP A 23 12.39 9.37 -6.99
N ARG A 24 11.46 8.90 -7.82
CA ARG A 24 10.02 9.21 -7.69
C ARG A 24 9.34 8.48 -6.53
N TYR A 25 9.71 7.21 -6.31
CA TYR A 25 8.91 6.31 -5.48
C TYR A 25 9.61 5.84 -4.20
N SER A 26 10.91 6.09 -4.00
CA SER A 26 11.62 5.63 -2.80
C SER A 26 11.03 6.19 -1.51
N ARG A 27 10.67 7.48 -1.49
CA ARG A 27 10.04 8.12 -0.33
C ARG A 27 8.65 7.54 0.01
N PRO A 28 7.70 7.45 -0.92
CA PRO A 28 6.40 6.79 -0.69
C PRO A 28 6.54 5.34 -0.24
N VAL A 29 7.48 4.58 -0.83
CA VAL A 29 7.76 3.19 -0.43
C VAL A 29 8.30 3.14 1.00
N TYR A 30 9.25 4.02 1.36
CA TYR A 30 9.79 4.13 2.70
C TYR A 30 8.71 4.47 3.73
N ALA A 31 7.89 5.50 3.47
CA ALA A 31 6.79 5.88 4.34
C ALA A 31 5.81 4.72 4.57
N THR A 32 5.50 3.97 3.51
CA THR A 32 4.70 2.74 3.60
C THR A 32 5.38 1.69 4.47
N GLY A 33 6.70 1.51 4.30
CA GLY A 33 7.52 0.59 5.09
C GLY A 33 7.49 0.93 6.58
N VAL A 34 7.77 2.18 6.94
CA VAL A 34 7.72 2.66 8.32
C VAL A 34 6.36 2.38 8.97
N ARG A 35 5.28 2.65 8.24
CA ARG A 35 3.92 2.41 8.74
C ARG A 35 3.59 0.93 8.95
N LEU A 36 4.03 0.06 8.03
CA LEU A 36 3.74 -1.37 8.10
C LEU A 36 4.66 -2.14 9.04
N LEU A 37 5.93 -1.76 9.12
CA LEU A 37 6.96 -2.47 9.88
C LEU A 37 7.22 -1.85 11.26
N ARG A 38 6.92 -0.56 11.45
CA ARG A 38 7.25 0.25 12.63
C ARG A 38 8.74 0.13 13.02
N ASP A 39 9.59 0.11 12.02
CA ASP A 39 11.02 -0.08 12.14
C ASP A 39 11.71 0.61 10.95
N PHE A 40 12.52 1.61 11.24
CA PHE A 40 13.15 2.45 10.23
C PHE A 40 14.17 1.68 9.39
N THR A 41 14.98 0.85 10.05
CA THR A 41 16.00 0.04 9.36
C THR A 41 15.34 -0.96 8.40
N LEU A 42 14.29 -1.63 8.86
CA LEU A 42 13.55 -2.53 7.98
C LEU A 42 12.78 -1.81 6.86
N ALA A 43 12.40 -0.55 7.08
CA ALA A 43 11.79 0.24 6.03
C ALA A 43 12.80 0.60 4.94
N GLU A 44 14.07 0.87 5.29
CA GLU A 44 15.15 1.07 4.33
C GLU A 44 15.45 -0.22 3.54
N ASP A 45 15.54 -1.35 4.22
CA ASP A 45 15.71 -2.66 3.58
C ASP A 45 14.53 -2.97 2.63
N LEU A 46 13.31 -2.60 3.05
CA LEU A 46 12.11 -2.79 2.24
C LEU A 46 12.16 -1.97 0.93
N VAL A 47 12.67 -0.73 0.98
CA VAL A 47 12.87 0.09 -0.24
C VAL A 47 13.81 -0.63 -1.20
N GLN A 48 14.95 -1.10 -0.72
CA GLN A 48 15.91 -1.84 -1.55
C GLN A 48 15.29 -3.09 -2.16
N ASP A 49 14.63 -3.91 -1.33
CA ASP A 49 13.95 -5.13 -1.77
C ASP A 49 12.86 -4.84 -2.82
N ALA A 50 12.10 -3.75 -2.65
CA ALA A 50 11.06 -3.36 -3.57
C ALA A 50 11.63 -3.05 -4.96
N PHE A 51 12.69 -2.27 -5.04
CA PHE A 51 13.31 -1.91 -6.32
C PHE A 51 14.13 -3.05 -6.96
N ILE A 52 14.71 -3.94 -6.17
CA ILE A 52 15.25 -5.21 -6.67
C ILE A 52 14.14 -6.05 -7.32
N ASN A 53 12.95 -6.09 -6.70
CA ASN A 53 11.81 -6.81 -7.28
C ASN A 53 11.25 -6.11 -8.52
N VAL A 54 11.28 -4.78 -8.58
CA VAL A 54 10.95 -4.02 -9.82
C VAL A 54 11.93 -4.43 -10.93
N TRP A 55 13.24 -4.39 -10.69
CA TRP A 55 14.24 -4.78 -11.66
C TRP A 55 14.02 -6.18 -12.21
N ARG A 56 13.79 -7.15 -11.32
CA ARG A 56 13.59 -8.56 -11.70
C ARG A 56 12.23 -8.82 -12.35
N GLY A 57 11.23 -8.05 -11.96
CA GLY A 57 9.83 -8.29 -12.35
C GLY A 57 9.31 -7.39 -13.47
N ALA A 58 10.07 -6.39 -13.92
CA ALA A 58 9.63 -5.41 -14.91
C ALA A 58 9.08 -6.05 -16.21
N GLY A 59 9.71 -7.14 -16.68
CA GLY A 59 9.23 -7.86 -17.86
C GLY A 59 7.87 -8.56 -17.70
N SER A 60 7.39 -8.72 -16.48
CA SER A 60 6.07 -9.29 -16.18
C SER A 60 5.00 -8.24 -15.85
N PHE A 61 5.37 -6.98 -15.85
CA PHE A 61 4.44 -5.89 -15.61
C PHE A 61 3.46 -5.74 -16.78
N ASP A 62 2.18 -5.63 -16.46
CA ASP A 62 1.10 -5.45 -17.43
C ASP A 62 0.29 -4.19 -17.07
N GLN A 63 0.54 -3.11 -17.79
CA GLN A 63 -0.14 -1.81 -17.63
C GLN A 63 -1.67 -1.89 -17.81
N LYS A 64 -2.19 -2.90 -18.53
CA LYS A 64 -3.63 -3.10 -18.67
C LYS A 64 -4.29 -3.57 -17.40
N ARG A 65 -3.53 -4.14 -16.47
CA ARG A 65 -4.02 -4.68 -15.20
C ARG A 65 -3.90 -3.71 -14.04
N ALA A 66 -2.87 -2.87 -14.02
CA ALA A 66 -2.63 -1.90 -12.96
C ALA A 66 -1.62 -0.84 -13.40
N SER A 67 -1.69 0.39 -12.82
CA SER A 67 -0.61 1.37 -12.92
C SER A 67 0.66 0.86 -12.24
N PHE A 68 1.82 1.45 -12.60
CA PHE A 68 3.09 1.13 -11.95
C PHE A 68 3.04 1.34 -10.43
N ALA A 69 2.49 2.48 -9.99
CA ALA A 69 2.35 2.79 -8.56
C ALA A 69 1.56 1.69 -7.81
N THR A 70 0.45 1.21 -8.37
CA THR A 70 -0.35 0.12 -7.79
C THR A 70 0.43 -1.20 -7.73
N TRP A 71 1.18 -1.51 -8.79
CA TRP A 71 2.00 -2.72 -8.84
C TRP A 71 3.15 -2.67 -7.83
N LEU A 72 3.87 -1.54 -7.76
CA LEU A 72 4.94 -1.30 -6.81
C LEU A 72 4.44 -1.38 -5.36
N TYR A 73 3.31 -0.70 -5.06
CA TYR A 73 2.70 -0.78 -3.73
C TYR A 73 2.38 -2.23 -3.32
N ARG A 74 1.86 -3.03 -4.24
CA ARG A 74 1.58 -4.46 -3.98
C ARG A 74 2.85 -5.25 -3.70
N LEU A 75 3.94 -5.02 -4.44
CA LEU A 75 5.24 -5.64 -4.17
C LEU A 75 5.76 -5.26 -2.79
N THR A 76 5.77 -3.97 -2.48
CA THR A 76 6.20 -3.40 -1.19
C THR A 76 5.42 -4.00 -0.03
N ARG A 77 4.09 -3.98 -0.14
CA ARG A 77 3.20 -4.50 0.90
C ARG A 77 3.40 -6.00 1.14
N ASN A 78 3.46 -6.79 0.08
CA ASN A 78 3.67 -8.23 0.21
C ASN A 78 5.00 -8.52 0.92
N ARG A 79 6.06 -7.79 0.59
CA ARG A 79 7.36 -7.93 1.23
C ARG A 79 7.31 -7.52 2.70
N ALA A 80 6.65 -6.43 3.05
CA ALA A 80 6.48 -5.99 4.44
C ALA A 80 5.73 -7.04 5.28
N ILE A 81 4.67 -7.65 4.73
CA ILE A 81 3.93 -8.73 5.38
C ILE A 81 4.84 -9.95 5.62
N ASP A 82 5.64 -10.33 4.65
CA ASP A 82 6.57 -11.46 4.78
C ASP A 82 7.63 -11.19 5.85
N LEU A 83 8.15 -9.95 5.94
CA LEU A 83 9.08 -9.53 6.99
C LEU A 83 8.43 -9.63 8.37
N ASN A 84 7.23 -9.10 8.56
CA ASN A 84 6.49 -9.18 9.82
C ASN A 84 6.18 -10.63 10.23
N ARG A 85 5.76 -11.48 9.29
CA ARG A 85 5.52 -12.91 9.55
C ARG A 85 6.78 -13.63 10.03
N ARG A 86 7.94 -13.36 9.42
CA ARG A 86 9.22 -13.95 9.83
C ARG A 86 9.66 -13.51 11.23
N ARG A 87 9.32 -12.30 11.64
CA ARG A 87 9.61 -11.77 12.98
C ARG A 87 8.64 -12.26 14.06
N GLY A 88 7.57 -12.95 13.69
CA GLY A 88 6.49 -13.32 14.60
C GLY A 88 5.70 -12.11 15.12
N VAL A 89 5.91 -10.96 14.52
CA VAL A 89 5.20 -9.72 14.86
C VAL A 89 3.87 -9.72 14.12
N ARG A 90 2.76 -9.53 14.85
CA ARG A 90 1.46 -9.30 14.21
C ARG A 90 1.52 -8.01 13.40
N PRO A 91 1.09 -8.02 12.14
CA PRO A 91 0.94 -6.78 11.37
C PRO A 91 0.04 -5.82 12.12
N VAL A 92 0.41 -4.55 12.08
CA VAL A 92 -0.29 -3.50 12.82
C VAL A 92 -1.63 -3.21 12.18
N SER A 93 -2.71 -3.23 12.99
CA SER A 93 -4.01 -2.70 12.57
C SER A 93 -3.94 -1.20 12.31
N ALA A 94 -4.47 -0.75 11.16
CA ALA A 94 -4.64 0.67 10.89
C ALA A 94 -5.73 1.24 11.82
N GLY A 95 -5.35 1.70 12.98
CA GLY A 95 -6.27 2.25 13.99
C GLY A 95 -5.65 2.34 15.38
N GLU A 96 -4.52 1.70 15.60
CA GLU A 96 -3.82 1.76 16.88
C GLU A 96 -2.62 2.71 16.79
N GLU A 97 -2.75 3.85 17.41
CA GLU A 97 -1.82 4.94 17.69
C GLU A 97 -1.13 5.66 16.52
N PRO A 98 -1.14 7.01 16.56
CA PRO A 98 -0.39 7.83 15.59
C PRO A 98 1.11 7.54 15.69
N LEU A 99 1.80 7.67 14.56
CA LEU A 99 3.25 7.56 14.35
C LEU A 99 4.14 8.38 15.34
N ARG A 100 3.52 9.08 16.29
CA ARG A 100 4.20 9.98 17.27
C ARG A 100 5.20 9.30 18.18
N ASN A 101 5.20 7.97 18.29
CA ASN A 101 6.07 7.24 19.22
C ASN A 101 7.28 6.58 18.54
N LEU A 102 7.53 6.86 17.26
CA LEU A 102 8.75 6.42 16.59
C LEU A 102 9.84 7.47 16.79
N SER A 103 10.68 7.25 17.81
CA SER A 103 11.84 8.11 18.07
C SER A 103 12.96 7.80 17.10
N GLY A 104 13.44 8.80 16.34
CA GLY A 104 14.77 8.80 15.73
C GLY A 104 14.90 8.61 14.23
N GLY A 105 13.80 8.65 13.45
CA GLY A 105 13.88 8.69 11.98
C GLY A 105 13.35 10.01 11.41
N PRO A 106 13.65 10.35 10.15
CA PRO A 106 13.01 11.47 9.48
C PRO A 106 11.49 11.25 9.46
N GLU A 107 10.73 12.25 9.91
CA GLU A 107 9.27 12.21 9.79
C GLU A 107 8.91 12.03 8.31
N PRO A 108 8.10 11.02 7.94
CA PRO A 108 7.60 10.94 6.59
C PRO A 108 6.72 12.17 6.33
N GLU A 109 7.09 12.98 5.35
CA GLU A 109 6.22 14.05 4.85
C GLU A 109 4.88 13.42 4.49
N ALA A 110 3.82 13.87 5.14
CA ALA A 110 2.48 13.34 4.94
C ALA A 110 2.02 13.68 3.52
N ASP A 111 2.05 12.70 2.63
CA ASP A 111 1.46 12.84 1.31
C ASP A 111 -0.04 13.11 1.44
N VAL A 112 -0.51 14.09 0.70
CA VAL A 112 -1.93 14.52 0.62
C VAL A 112 -2.86 13.33 0.34
N ASP A 113 -2.39 12.36 -0.43
CA ASP A 113 -3.11 11.12 -0.76
C ASP A 113 -3.45 10.23 0.45
N LEU A 114 -2.68 10.30 1.54
CA LEU A 114 -2.96 9.51 2.75
C LEU A 114 -4.13 10.06 3.57
N TRP A 115 -4.31 11.37 3.58
CA TRP A 115 -5.46 12.02 4.21
C TRP A 115 -6.74 11.70 3.44
N ASP A 116 -6.67 11.67 2.12
CA ASP A 116 -7.80 11.31 1.25
C ASP A 116 -8.22 9.85 1.47
N VAL A 117 -7.28 8.93 1.60
CA VAL A 117 -7.55 7.52 1.91
C VAL A 117 -8.15 7.35 3.31
N ALA A 118 -7.61 8.04 4.32
CA ALA A 118 -8.15 7.97 5.69
C ALA A 118 -9.56 8.57 5.75
N GLY A 119 -9.79 9.70 5.09
CA GLY A 119 -11.10 10.32 4.94
C GLY A 119 -12.09 9.44 4.18
N ALA A 120 -11.65 8.81 3.11
CA ALA A 120 -12.47 7.86 2.34
C ALA A 120 -12.81 6.60 3.15
N LEU A 121 -11.85 6.06 3.91
CA LEU A 121 -12.07 4.93 4.81
C LEU A 121 -13.07 5.25 5.92
N SER A 122 -13.12 6.49 6.42
CA SER A 122 -14.11 6.90 7.42
C SER A 122 -15.55 6.91 6.90
N ARG A 123 -15.74 7.06 5.58
CA ARG A 123 -17.05 7.12 4.92
C ARG A 123 -17.65 5.75 4.59
N ILE A 124 -16.87 4.67 4.70
CA ILE A 124 -17.37 3.31 4.51
C ILE A 124 -17.78 2.68 5.85
N SER A 125 -18.73 1.72 5.81
CA SER A 125 -19.21 1.06 7.03
C SER A 125 -18.09 0.34 7.78
N ALA A 126 -18.26 0.21 9.10
CA ALA A 126 -17.29 -0.46 9.98
C ALA A 126 -16.92 -1.87 9.49
N GLU A 127 -17.91 -2.66 9.06
CA GLU A 127 -17.69 -4.02 8.54
C GLU A 127 -16.84 -4.05 7.27
N HIS A 128 -17.03 -3.11 6.36
CA HIS A 128 -16.22 -3.00 5.14
C HIS A 128 -14.81 -2.52 5.45
N ARG A 129 -14.66 -1.57 6.38
CA ARG A 129 -13.37 -1.07 6.84
C ARG A 129 -12.57 -2.15 7.54
N GLU A 130 -13.21 -2.95 8.40
CA GLU A 130 -12.58 -4.08 9.08
C GLU A 130 -12.00 -5.10 8.09
N VAL A 131 -12.76 -5.51 7.09
CA VAL A 131 -12.29 -6.46 6.08
C VAL A 131 -11.12 -5.88 5.28
N LEU A 132 -11.13 -4.58 4.95
CA LEU A 132 -10.00 -3.93 4.30
C LEU A 132 -8.79 -3.85 5.23
N ASN A 133 -8.98 -3.53 6.50
CA ASN A 133 -7.89 -3.50 7.48
C ASN A 133 -7.23 -4.89 7.61
N LEU A 134 -8.02 -5.93 7.81
CA LEU A 134 -7.51 -7.29 7.92
C LEU A 134 -6.79 -7.76 6.65
N ALA A 135 -7.36 -7.44 5.47
CA ALA A 135 -6.77 -7.83 4.21
C ALA A 135 -5.52 -7.03 3.86
N TYR A 136 -5.56 -5.70 4.00
CA TYR A 136 -4.53 -4.81 3.47
C TYR A 136 -3.48 -4.38 4.51
N PHE A 137 -3.83 -4.24 5.77
CA PHE A 137 -2.86 -3.84 6.80
C PHE A 137 -2.33 -5.03 7.60
N GLU A 138 -3.16 -6.04 7.88
CA GLU A 138 -2.70 -7.25 8.56
C GLU A 138 -2.28 -8.36 7.58
N GLY A 139 -2.50 -8.19 6.29
CA GLY A 139 -2.06 -9.12 5.25
C GLY A 139 -2.73 -10.48 5.29
N LEU A 140 -3.94 -10.56 5.86
CA LEU A 140 -4.67 -11.81 5.93
C LEU A 140 -5.32 -12.15 4.58
N SER A 141 -5.25 -13.41 4.19
CA SER A 141 -6.05 -13.93 3.09
C SER A 141 -7.54 -13.94 3.48
N GLN A 142 -8.42 -13.94 2.50
CA GLN A 142 -9.87 -14.00 2.75
C GLN A 142 -10.28 -15.23 3.58
N ARG A 143 -9.55 -16.34 3.47
CA ARG A 143 -9.75 -17.54 4.28
C ARG A 143 -9.33 -17.32 5.73
N GLU A 144 -8.17 -16.71 5.97
CA GLU A 144 -7.71 -16.35 7.32
C GLU A 144 -8.65 -15.32 7.98
N ILE A 145 -9.15 -14.34 7.22
CA ILE A 145 -10.17 -13.40 7.71
C ILE A 145 -11.44 -14.15 8.13
N SER A 146 -11.92 -15.07 7.30
CA SER A 146 -13.09 -15.88 7.61
C SER A 146 -12.89 -16.71 8.90
N GLN A 147 -11.74 -17.33 9.06
CA GLN A 147 -11.39 -18.10 10.26
C GLN A 147 -11.31 -17.21 11.51
N ARG A 148 -10.72 -16.03 11.40
CA ARG A 148 -10.51 -15.11 12.52
C ARG A 148 -11.79 -14.43 12.98
N THR A 149 -12.65 -14.03 12.04
CA THR A 149 -13.89 -13.29 12.31
C THR A 149 -15.10 -14.20 12.53
N GLY A 150 -15.02 -15.48 12.16
CA GLY A 150 -16.15 -16.39 12.14
C GLY A 150 -17.16 -16.12 11.00
N VAL A 151 -16.90 -15.12 10.15
CA VAL A 151 -17.77 -14.75 9.04
C VAL A 151 -17.54 -15.71 7.85
N PRO A 152 -18.59 -16.25 7.21
CA PRO A 152 -18.43 -17.18 6.08
C PRO A 152 -17.56 -16.60 4.96
N LEU A 153 -16.71 -17.42 4.35
CA LEU A 153 -15.77 -17.01 3.29
C LEU A 153 -16.47 -16.32 2.12
N GLY A 154 -17.67 -16.78 1.74
CA GLY A 154 -18.48 -16.13 0.69
C GLY A 154 -18.84 -14.69 1.06
N THR A 155 -19.19 -14.46 2.32
CA THR A 155 -19.49 -13.12 2.86
C THR A 155 -18.24 -12.24 2.91
N ILE A 156 -17.08 -12.79 3.30
CA ILE A 156 -15.81 -12.05 3.27
C ILE A 156 -15.47 -11.63 1.84
N LYS A 157 -15.63 -12.51 0.86
CA LYS A 157 -15.41 -12.18 -0.57
C LYS A 157 -16.30 -11.03 -1.03
N SER A 158 -17.60 -11.11 -0.78
CA SER A 158 -18.55 -10.06 -1.19
C SER A 158 -18.31 -8.75 -0.44
N ARG A 159 -18.03 -8.79 0.87
CA ARG A 159 -17.67 -7.61 1.67
C ARG A 159 -16.41 -6.94 1.13
N THR A 160 -15.36 -7.69 0.82
CA THR A 160 -14.11 -7.16 0.26
C THR A 160 -14.37 -6.44 -1.05
N THR A 161 -15.10 -7.06 -1.96
CA THR A 161 -15.44 -6.47 -3.27
C THR A 161 -16.26 -5.18 -3.11
N THR A 162 -17.27 -5.20 -2.25
CA THR A 162 -18.11 -4.04 -1.98
C THR A 162 -17.32 -2.93 -1.29
N ALA A 163 -16.46 -3.27 -0.35
CA ALA A 163 -15.61 -2.32 0.36
C ALA A 163 -14.66 -1.57 -0.59
N LEU A 164 -14.01 -2.28 -1.49
CA LEU A 164 -13.13 -1.69 -2.52
C LEU A 164 -13.90 -0.76 -3.46
N LYS A 165 -15.10 -1.18 -3.90
CA LYS A 165 -15.96 -0.34 -4.74
C LYS A 165 -16.36 0.97 -4.04
N ARG A 166 -16.78 0.88 -2.77
CA ARG A 166 -17.16 2.06 -1.97
C ARG A 166 -15.97 2.96 -1.65
N LEU A 167 -14.81 2.39 -1.36
CA LEU A 167 -13.57 3.15 -1.15
C LEU A 167 -13.21 3.94 -2.40
N ARG A 168 -13.25 3.30 -3.56
CA ARG A 168 -13.00 3.97 -4.84
C ARG A 168 -13.97 5.14 -5.07
N GLN A 169 -15.27 4.92 -4.86
CA GLN A 169 -16.28 5.98 -4.99
C GLN A 169 -16.04 7.15 -4.02
N ALA A 170 -15.62 6.85 -2.79
CA ALA A 170 -15.31 7.87 -1.80
C ALA A 170 -14.07 8.71 -2.17
N LEU A 171 -13.06 8.08 -2.79
CA LEU A 171 -11.85 8.77 -3.30
C LEU A 171 -12.19 9.63 -4.54
N GLU A 172 -12.96 9.09 -5.49
CA GLU A 172 -13.40 9.84 -6.68
C GLU A 172 -14.25 11.06 -6.28
N GLY A 173 -15.09 10.94 -5.26
CA GLY A 173 -15.90 12.03 -4.71
C GLY A 173 -15.10 13.07 -3.92
N ALA A 174 -13.95 12.73 -3.38
CA ALA A 174 -13.06 13.67 -2.69
C ALA A 174 -12.26 14.54 -3.68
N SER A 175 -11.88 13.98 -4.83
CA SER A 175 -11.13 14.70 -5.88
C SER A 175 -11.97 15.79 -6.60
N VAL A 176 -13.29 15.78 -6.47
CA VAL A 176 -14.20 16.78 -7.09
C VAL A 176 -14.50 17.97 -6.15
N GLY A 177 -14.12 17.87 -4.87
CA GLY A 177 -14.39 18.89 -3.83
C GLY A 177 -13.16 19.69 -3.44
N GLY A 178 -12.35 20.17 -4.38
CA GLY A 178 -11.28 21.13 -4.12
C GLY A 178 -11.84 22.44 -3.50
N PRO A 179 -11.03 23.17 -2.70
CA PRO A 179 -11.52 24.31 -1.92
C PRO A 179 -12.13 25.35 -2.85
N ARG A 180 -13.39 25.72 -2.57
CA ARG A 180 -13.97 26.96 -3.10
C ARG A 180 -13.34 28.09 -2.31
N ASP A 181 -12.49 28.84 -2.97
CA ASP A 181 -12.03 30.16 -2.50
C ASP A 181 -13.26 31.01 -2.18
N GLU A 182 -13.35 31.45 -0.94
CA GLU A 182 -13.97 32.68 -0.51
C GLU A 182 -12.94 33.50 0.26
#